data_20df173d47b662718437f2ce7d2f8d48
#
_entry.id   20df173d47b662718437f2ce7d2f8d48
#
_cell.length_a   1.000
_cell.length_b   1.000
_cell.length_c   1.000
_cell.angle_alpha   90.00
_cell.angle_beta   90.00
_cell.angle_gamma   90.00
#
_symmetry.space_group_name_H-M   'P 1'
#
loop_
_entity.id
_entity.type
_entity.pdbx_description
1 polymer ?
#
loop_
_entity_poly.entity_id
_entity_poly.type
_entity_poly.pdbx_seq_one_letter_code
_entity_poly.pdbx_strand_id
1 'polypeptide(L)'
;VDRSSAESRKATRVEVKKRIEEGLSVIIFPEGTTHRGPELLDYKMGMFKMCAEGNFPICPIAMEFRNQEVAWVSDDLFVPHAFRVFRRRYVDVSLRFGEVQYGDDMEELRERLHTWTSQACLEMRANWDAQTA
;
A
#
# COMPACT_ATOMS: atom_id res chain seq x y z
N VAL A 1 12.43 7.96 -7.81
CA VAL A 1 13.03 7.96 -6.46
C VAL A 1 14.07 6.87 -6.40
N ASP A 2 15.32 7.21 -6.13
CA ASP A 2 16.36 6.22 -5.82
C ASP A 2 16.09 5.70 -4.39
N ARG A 3 15.64 4.45 -4.29
CA ARG A 3 15.27 3.82 -3.02
C ARG A 3 16.48 3.43 -2.16
N SER A 4 17.67 3.36 -2.75
CA SER A 4 18.92 3.01 -2.05
C SER A 4 19.50 4.20 -1.26
N SER A 5 19.29 5.43 -1.73
CA SER A 5 19.83 6.65 -1.13
C SER A 5 18.97 7.15 0.05
N ALA A 6 19.60 7.37 1.20
CA ALA A 6 18.96 7.99 2.37
C ALA A 6 18.53 9.44 2.07
N GLU A 7 19.34 10.16 1.29
CA GLU A 7 19.06 11.54 0.88
C GLU A 7 17.84 11.61 -0.03
N SER A 8 17.73 10.71 -1.02
CA SER A 8 16.58 10.63 -1.90
C SER A 8 15.30 10.32 -1.13
N ARG A 9 15.35 9.42 -0.13
CA ARG A 9 14.20 9.14 0.74
C ARG A 9 13.81 10.36 1.59
N LYS A 10 14.78 11.13 2.08
CA LYS A 10 14.53 12.38 2.82
C LYS A 10 13.88 13.44 1.93
N ALA A 11 14.43 13.64 0.73
CA ALA A 11 13.87 14.57 -0.25
C ALA A 11 12.43 14.22 -0.64
N THR A 12 12.14 12.94 -0.84
CA THR A 12 10.78 12.46 -1.11
C THR A 12 9.80 12.81 0.02
N ARG A 13 10.19 12.60 1.28
CA ARG A 13 9.33 12.96 2.42
C ARG A 13 9.04 14.48 2.48
N VAL A 14 10.04 15.30 2.22
CA VAL A 14 9.87 16.76 2.16
C VAL A 14 8.88 17.15 1.08
N GLU A 15 9.01 16.57 -0.11
CA GLU A 15 8.08 16.85 -1.21
C GLU A 15 6.66 16.37 -0.91
N VAL A 16 6.49 15.16 -0.37
CA VAL A 16 5.18 14.64 0.05
C VAL A 16 4.53 15.56 1.09
N LYS A 17 5.29 15.97 2.12
CA LYS A 17 4.81 16.91 3.12
C LYS A 17 4.30 18.21 2.50
N LYS A 18 5.09 18.78 1.61
CA LYS A 18 4.72 20.01 0.88
C LYS A 18 3.41 19.84 0.11
N ARG A 19 3.22 18.70 -0.61
CA ARG A 19 1.98 18.43 -1.35
C ARG A 19 0.77 18.31 -0.43
N ILE A 20 0.92 17.69 0.73
CA ILE A 20 -0.16 17.60 1.72
C ILE A 20 -0.52 18.98 2.26
N GLU A 21 0.48 19.82 2.57
CA GLU A 21 0.28 21.21 3.03
C GLU A 21 -0.36 22.11 1.96
N GLU A 22 -0.16 21.79 0.68
CA GLU A 22 -0.86 22.42 -0.46
C GLU A 22 -2.31 21.91 -0.63
N GLY A 23 -2.78 20.98 0.21
CA GLY A 23 -4.14 20.43 0.17
C GLY A 23 -4.31 19.24 -0.79
N LEU A 24 -3.21 18.66 -1.30
CA LEU A 24 -3.26 17.51 -2.18
C LEU A 24 -3.26 16.20 -1.40
N SER A 25 -4.07 15.25 -1.84
CA SER A 25 -4.00 13.86 -1.34
C SER A 25 -2.84 13.12 -2.01
N VAL A 26 -2.08 12.37 -1.22
CA VAL A 26 -0.95 11.57 -1.70
C VAL A 26 -1.20 10.09 -1.38
N ILE A 27 -1.13 9.23 -2.40
CA ILE A 27 -1.22 7.77 -2.21
C ILE A 27 0.17 7.22 -1.95
N ILE A 28 0.29 6.41 -0.92
CA ILE A 28 1.54 5.79 -0.49
C ILE A 28 1.34 4.29 -0.34
N PHE A 29 2.29 3.51 -0.85
CA PHE A 29 2.37 2.07 -0.65
C PHE A 29 3.46 1.78 0.40
N PRO A 30 3.10 1.58 1.67
CA PRO A 30 4.05 1.55 2.77
C PRO A 30 4.97 0.33 2.79
N GLU A 31 4.59 -0.76 2.14
CA GLU A 31 5.45 -1.93 1.95
C GLU A 31 6.70 -1.63 1.10
N GLY A 32 6.59 -0.66 0.18
CA GLY A 32 7.69 -0.22 -0.66
C GLY A 32 8.07 -1.18 -1.79
N THR A 33 7.40 -2.30 -1.93
CA THR A 33 7.57 -3.28 -3.02
C THR A 33 6.27 -4.02 -3.28
N THR A 34 6.23 -4.79 -4.35
CA THR A 34 5.13 -5.70 -4.68
C THR A 34 5.49 -7.13 -4.28
N HIS A 35 4.50 -7.90 -3.87
CA HIS A 35 4.63 -9.33 -3.56
C HIS A 35 3.35 -10.08 -3.96
N ARG A 36 3.44 -11.41 -3.98
CA ARG A 36 2.28 -12.28 -4.20
C ARG A 36 1.79 -12.81 -2.86
N GLY A 37 1.04 -11.99 -2.11
CA GLY A 37 0.43 -12.34 -0.83
C GLY A 37 0.46 -13.81 -0.42
N PRO A 38 -0.23 -14.29 0.57
CA PRO A 38 -1.41 -13.71 1.20
C PRO A 38 -1.15 -12.69 2.31
N GLU A 39 0.03 -12.65 2.89
CA GLU A 39 0.33 -11.76 4.01
C GLU A 39 0.91 -10.44 3.51
N LEU A 40 0.58 -9.34 4.18
CA LEU A 40 1.20 -8.05 3.92
C LEU A 40 2.65 -8.06 4.38
N LEU A 41 3.50 -7.33 3.66
CA LEU A 41 4.86 -7.06 4.10
C LEU A 41 4.87 -5.97 5.18
N ASP A 42 5.97 -5.93 5.93
CA ASP A 42 6.18 -4.89 6.94
C ASP A 42 6.15 -3.49 6.33
N TYR A 43 5.42 -2.61 6.99
CA TYR A 43 5.33 -1.21 6.60
C TYR A 43 6.60 -0.43 6.96
N LYS A 44 7.13 0.34 5.99
CA LYS A 44 8.32 1.18 6.17
C LYS A 44 7.97 2.41 7.01
N MET A 45 8.76 2.67 8.06
CA MET A 45 8.50 3.71 9.07
C MET A 45 8.49 5.15 8.55
N GLY A 46 9.21 5.44 7.46
CA GLY A 46 9.53 6.82 7.08
C GLY A 46 8.34 7.75 6.87
N MET A 47 7.21 7.23 6.36
CA MET A 47 6.01 8.03 6.12
C MET A 47 5.16 8.15 7.38
N PHE A 48 5.09 7.12 8.20
CA PHE A 48 4.39 7.17 9.49
C PHE A 48 5.03 8.20 10.44
N LYS A 49 6.37 8.25 10.45
CA LYS A 49 7.09 9.29 11.18
C LYS A 49 6.69 10.71 10.73
N MET A 50 6.66 10.95 9.43
CA MET A 50 6.27 12.24 8.88
C MET A 50 4.82 12.59 9.23
N CYS A 51 3.90 11.62 9.15
CA CYS A 51 2.50 11.83 9.46
C CYS A 51 2.27 12.10 10.96
N ALA A 52 2.94 11.36 11.84
CA ALA A 52 2.89 11.57 13.28
C ALA A 52 3.43 12.96 13.67
N GLU A 53 4.62 13.33 13.18
CA GLU A 53 5.24 14.64 13.45
C GLU A 53 4.41 15.83 12.93
N GLY A 54 3.70 15.65 11.81
CA GLY A 54 2.88 16.69 11.18
C GLY A 54 1.40 16.63 11.53
N ASN A 55 0.99 15.65 12.33
CA ASN A 55 -0.42 15.34 12.62
C ASN A 55 -1.28 15.26 11.34
N PHE A 56 -0.73 14.64 10.28
CA PHE A 56 -1.44 14.48 9.02
C PHE A 56 -2.44 13.34 9.07
N PRO A 57 -3.65 13.51 8.48
CA PRO A 57 -4.64 12.45 8.37
C PRO A 57 -4.17 11.32 7.46
N ILE A 58 -4.42 10.07 7.85
CA ILE A 58 -4.19 8.89 7.04
C ILE A 58 -5.52 8.16 6.87
N CYS A 59 -5.93 7.96 5.62
CA CYS A 59 -7.02 7.06 5.27
C CYS A 59 -6.40 5.73 4.80
N PRO A 60 -6.51 4.63 5.56
CA PRO A 60 -6.02 3.35 5.09
C PRO A 60 -6.89 2.80 3.97
N ILE A 61 -6.25 2.24 2.95
CA ILE A 61 -6.91 1.61 1.81
C ILE A 61 -6.36 0.20 1.68
N ALA A 62 -7.20 -0.80 1.92
CA ALA A 62 -6.88 -2.18 1.59
C ALA A 62 -7.22 -2.45 0.13
N MET A 63 -6.28 -3.02 -0.60
CA MET A 63 -6.45 -3.40 -2.00
C MET A 63 -6.07 -4.86 -2.18
N GLU A 64 -6.98 -5.63 -2.76
CA GLU A 64 -6.79 -7.05 -2.99
C GLU A 64 -7.13 -7.42 -4.43
N PHE A 65 -6.27 -8.20 -5.06
CA PHE A 65 -6.51 -8.76 -6.39
C PHE A 65 -6.99 -10.19 -6.28
N ARG A 66 -8.10 -10.53 -6.95
CA ARG A 66 -8.59 -11.93 -6.97
C ARG A 66 -7.57 -12.88 -7.55
N ASN A 67 -6.81 -12.45 -8.55
CA ASN A 67 -5.71 -13.21 -9.12
C ASN A 67 -4.37 -12.59 -8.78
N GLN A 68 -3.62 -13.23 -7.89
CA GLN A 68 -2.31 -12.78 -7.41
C GLN A 68 -1.22 -12.74 -8.51
N GLU A 69 -1.43 -13.42 -9.64
CA GLU A 69 -0.51 -13.39 -10.77
C GLU A 69 -0.43 -12.03 -11.49
N VAL A 70 -1.34 -11.09 -11.18
CA VAL A 70 -1.25 -9.72 -11.70
C VAL A 70 -0.14 -8.93 -11.02
N ALA A 71 0.28 -9.34 -9.82
CA ALA A 71 1.39 -8.70 -9.12
C ALA A 71 2.71 -9.01 -9.83
N TRP A 72 3.40 -7.95 -10.24
CA TRP A 72 4.77 -8.07 -10.73
C TRP A 72 5.73 -8.14 -9.54
N VAL A 73 6.55 -9.19 -9.48
CA VAL A 73 7.55 -9.40 -8.42
C VAL A 73 8.96 -9.40 -9.02
N SER A 74 9.96 -9.16 -8.19
CA SER A 74 11.35 -8.90 -8.61
C SER A 74 11.96 -9.92 -9.56
N ASP A 75 11.56 -11.18 -9.48
CA ASP A 75 12.08 -12.28 -10.30
C ASP A 75 11.36 -12.44 -11.65
N ASP A 76 10.26 -11.72 -11.84
CA ASP A 76 9.52 -11.74 -13.10
C ASP A 76 10.17 -10.79 -14.13
N LEU A 77 10.39 -11.29 -15.34
CA LEU A 77 10.74 -10.42 -16.46
C LEU A 77 9.56 -9.51 -16.79
N PHE A 78 9.78 -8.19 -16.74
CA PHE A 78 8.71 -7.19 -16.90
C PHE A 78 7.90 -7.36 -18.19
N VAL A 79 8.55 -7.53 -19.33
CA VAL A 79 7.87 -7.57 -20.64
C VAL A 79 6.93 -8.78 -20.76
N PRO A 80 7.36 -10.03 -20.49
CA PRO A 80 6.45 -11.18 -20.49
C PRO A 80 5.30 -11.05 -19.49
N HIS A 81 5.59 -10.50 -18.29
CA HIS A 81 4.57 -10.27 -17.28
C HIS A 81 3.52 -9.25 -17.77
N ALA A 82 3.96 -8.11 -18.28
CA ALA A 82 3.08 -7.07 -18.83
C ALA A 82 2.17 -7.63 -19.94
N PHE A 83 2.73 -8.39 -20.89
CA PHE A 83 1.93 -9.06 -21.92
C PHE A 83 0.89 -10.01 -21.34
N ARG A 84 1.23 -10.80 -20.32
CA ARG A 84 0.29 -11.71 -19.66
C ARG A 84 -0.86 -10.95 -19.00
N VAL A 85 -0.57 -9.84 -18.34
CA VAL A 85 -1.59 -9.00 -17.69
C VAL A 85 -2.46 -8.28 -18.73
N PHE A 86 -1.87 -7.64 -19.74
CA PHE A 86 -2.61 -6.87 -20.76
C PHE A 86 -3.49 -7.76 -21.68
N ARG A 87 -3.18 -9.04 -21.81
CA ARG A 87 -4.03 -9.99 -22.53
C ARG A 87 -5.28 -10.39 -21.75
N ARG A 88 -5.37 -10.08 -20.46
CA ARG A 88 -6.57 -10.33 -19.66
C ARG A 88 -7.67 -9.36 -20.09
N ARG A 89 -8.89 -9.85 -20.24
CA ARG A 89 -10.04 -9.01 -20.57
C ARG A 89 -10.43 -8.08 -19.43
N TYR A 90 -10.20 -8.52 -18.19
CA TYR A 90 -10.47 -7.78 -16.95
C TYR A 90 -9.55 -8.29 -15.82
N VAL A 91 -9.43 -7.49 -14.82
CA VAL A 91 -8.75 -7.82 -13.55
C VAL A 91 -9.70 -7.44 -12.42
N ASP A 92 -10.06 -8.42 -11.60
CA ASP A 92 -10.93 -8.20 -10.44
C ASP A 92 -10.09 -7.66 -9.29
N VAL A 93 -10.51 -6.50 -8.78
CA VAL A 93 -9.88 -5.81 -7.65
C VAL A 93 -10.94 -5.44 -6.63
N SER A 94 -10.70 -5.73 -5.37
CA SER A 94 -11.49 -5.20 -4.26
C SER A 94 -10.71 -4.08 -3.57
N LEU A 95 -11.42 -3.02 -3.26
CA LEU A 95 -10.92 -1.90 -2.47
C LEU A 95 -11.79 -1.70 -1.24
N ARG A 96 -11.16 -1.49 -0.09
CA ARG A 96 -11.84 -1.09 1.14
C ARG A 96 -11.15 0.13 1.73
N PHE A 97 -11.93 1.16 2.00
CA PHE A 97 -11.47 2.38 2.66
C PHE A 97 -11.80 2.28 4.15
N GLY A 98 -10.82 2.57 4.99
CA GLY A 98 -11.02 2.68 6.43
C GLY A 98 -11.32 4.11 6.86
N GLU A 99 -11.56 4.28 8.14
CA GLU A 99 -11.74 5.61 8.72
C GLU A 99 -10.42 6.38 8.73
N VAL A 100 -10.52 7.70 8.57
CA VAL A 100 -9.36 8.59 8.68
C VAL A 100 -8.79 8.53 10.09
N GLN A 101 -7.50 8.31 10.19
CA GLN A 101 -6.79 8.17 11.45
C GLN A 101 -5.69 9.21 11.60
N TYR A 102 -5.45 9.58 12.86
CA TYR A 102 -4.36 10.43 13.32
C TYR A 102 -3.56 9.70 14.38
N GLY A 103 -2.35 10.13 14.63
CA GLY A 103 -1.53 9.62 15.73
C GLY A 103 -0.22 10.39 15.82
N ASP A 104 0.27 10.57 17.03
CA ASP A 104 1.52 11.20 17.38
C ASP A 104 2.65 10.17 17.62
N ASP A 105 2.30 8.90 17.87
CA ASP A 105 3.25 7.80 17.91
C ASP A 105 3.29 7.07 16.56
N MET A 106 4.46 7.09 15.93
CA MET A 106 4.67 6.50 14.61
C MET A 106 4.62 4.97 14.60
N GLU A 107 5.00 4.31 15.70
CA GLU A 107 5.01 2.85 15.77
C GLU A 107 3.60 2.32 15.99
N GLU A 108 2.87 2.91 16.94
CA GLU A 108 1.47 2.60 17.18
C GLU A 108 0.62 2.83 15.92
N LEU A 109 0.80 3.98 15.26
CA LEU A 109 0.09 4.33 14.04
C LEU A 109 0.36 3.33 12.92
N ARG A 110 1.62 2.95 12.72
CA ARG A 110 2.02 1.93 11.73
C ARG A 110 1.38 0.58 12.02
N GLU A 111 1.47 0.11 13.27
CA GLU A 111 0.97 -1.22 13.67
C GLU A 111 -0.55 -1.29 13.55
N ARG A 112 -1.25 -0.27 14.01
CA ARG A 112 -2.70 -0.16 13.92
C ARG A 112 -3.18 -0.19 12.46
N LEU A 113 -2.53 0.58 11.57
CA LEU A 113 -2.88 0.63 10.16
C LEU A 113 -2.50 -0.66 9.42
N HIS A 114 -1.37 -1.28 9.75
CA HIS A 114 -0.98 -2.58 9.20
C HIS A 114 -1.98 -3.68 9.60
N THR A 115 -2.35 -3.75 10.86
CA THR A 115 -3.33 -4.72 11.37
C THR A 115 -4.68 -4.54 10.69
N TRP A 116 -5.19 -3.31 10.59
CA TRP A 116 -6.45 -3.03 9.92
C TRP A 116 -6.41 -3.46 8.44
N THR A 117 -5.34 -3.12 7.73
CA THR A 117 -5.21 -3.47 6.30
C THR A 117 -5.11 -4.97 6.10
N SER A 118 -4.34 -5.67 6.95
CA SER A 118 -4.23 -7.13 6.92
C SER A 118 -5.59 -7.80 7.11
N GLN A 119 -6.35 -7.38 8.12
CA GLN A 119 -7.66 -7.91 8.39
C GLN A 119 -8.63 -7.67 7.22
N ALA A 120 -8.62 -6.45 6.66
CA ALA A 120 -9.47 -6.10 5.53
C ALA A 120 -9.14 -6.94 4.27
N CYS A 121 -7.87 -7.19 3.99
CA CYS A 121 -7.45 -8.06 2.88
C CYS A 121 -7.91 -9.50 3.08
N LEU A 122 -7.75 -10.07 4.28
CA LEU A 122 -8.21 -11.43 4.60
C LEU A 122 -9.71 -11.58 4.41
N GLU A 123 -10.50 -10.62 4.89
CA GLU A 123 -11.95 -10.62 4.72
C GLU A 123 -12.39 -10.51 3.25
N MET A 124 -11.70 -9.68 2.45
CA MET A 124 -11.98 -9.55 1.03
C MET A 124 -11.69 -10.87 0.27
N ARG A 125 -10.61 -11.59 0.62
CA ARG A 125 -10.31 -12.92 0.05
C ARG A 125 -11.37 -13.94 0.41
N ALA A 126 -11.73 -14.03 1.70
CA ALA A 126 -12.76 -14.96 2.17
C ALA A 126 -14.10 -14.76 1.45
N ASN A 127 -14.48 -13.50 1.16
CA ASN A 127 -15.68 -13.19 0.40
C ASN A 127 -15.61 -13.69 -1.06
N TRP A 128 -14.45 -13.65 -1.71
CA TRP A 128 -14.30 -14.22 -3.05
C TRP A 128 -14.38 -15.75 -3.06
N ASP A 129 -13.76 -16.40 -2.08
CA ASP A 129 -13.79 -17.85 -1.95
C ASP A 129 -15.23 -18.35 -1.73
N ALA A 130 -16.00 -17.64 -0.90
CA ALA A 130 -17.42 -17.94 -0.65
C ALA A 130 -18.32 -17.75 -1.89
N GLN A 131 -17.97 -16.87 -2.82
CA GLN A 131 -18.72 -16.65 -4.07
C GLN A 131 -18.43 -17.70 -5.15
N THR A 132 -17.38 -18.48 -4.98
CA THR A 132 -16.93 -19.51 -5.94
C THR A 132 -17.22 -20.94 -5.49
N ALA A 133 -17.70 -21.13 -4.28
CA ALA A 133 -18.14 -22.40 -3.70
C ALA A 133 -19.63 -22.66 -3.98
#